data_4436e6af42ebf40cb574ebe0a93d661e
#
_entry.id   4436e6af42ebf40cb574ebe0a93d661e
#
_cell.length_a   1.000
_cell.length_b   1.000
_cell.length_c   1.000
_cell.angle_alpha   90.00
_cell.angle_beta   90.00
_cell.angle_gamma   90.00
#
_symmetry.space_group_name_H-M   'P 1'
#
loop_
_entity.id
_entity.type
_entity.pdbx_description
1 polymer ?
#
loop_
_entity_poly.entity_id
_entity_poly.type
_entity_poly.pdbx_seq_one_letter_code
_entity_poly.pdbx_strand_id
1 'polypeptide(L)'
;MKLTLKALVFSLAFCWIGCSTGEVPDSQSAEALEEGVTFYGEVIETKGGLNGPALRKALMISDGRTQVQFEGEIAATCPKKGCWMDVVSQEDTVFVRFQDYGFFVPTEGAEGKRTIVEGEAFFDTLSVADQQHYAQDAGASEEELAAITEPELKLAFMATGVMIQD
;
A
#
# COMPACT_ATOMS: atom_id res chain seq x y z
N MET A 1 1.27 70.20 -35.23
CA MET A 1 1.77 70.20 -36.60
C MET A 1 2.39 68.85 -36.91
N LYS A 2 1.91 68.17 -37.93
CA LYS A 2 2.41 66.93 -38.57
C LYS A 2 2.27 65.66 -37.72
N LEU A 3 1.28 64.77 -37.90
CA LEU A 3 0.87 63.94 -39.07
C LEU A 3 1.96 62.90 -39.47
N THR A 4 1.72 61.68 -39.28
CA THR A 4 1.75 60.53 -40.21
C THR A 4 1.89 59.23 -39.38
N LEU A 5 1.24 58.18 -39.60
CA LEU A 5 0.62 57.40 -40.68
C LEU A 5 0.78 55.92 -40.32
N LYS A 6 -0.34 55.28 -40.29
CA LYS A 6 -0.69 53.85 -40.49
C LYS A 6 0.45 52.82 -40.69
N ALA A 7 0.32 51.68 -39.98
CA ALA A 7 0.43 50.37 -40.63
C ALA A 7 -0.41 49.35 -39.89
N LEU A 8 -1.44 48.89 -40.57
CA LEU A 8 -2.32 47.80 -40.29
C LEU A 8 -1.62 46.52 -40.69
N VAL A 9 -1.35 45.60 -39.75
CA VAL A 9 -0.99 44.24 -40.14
C VAL A 9 -2.02 43.27 -39.55
N PHE A 10 -2.78 42.77 -40.46
CA PHE A 10 -3.73 41.66 -40.32
C PHE A 10 -2.88 40.38 -40.21
N SER A 11 -2.95 39.64 -39.12
CA SER A 11 -2.36 38.31 -39.06
C SER A 11 -3.38 37.33 -38.53
N LEU A 12 -3.59 36.32 -39.37
CA LEU A 12 -4.59 35.27 -39.29
C LEU A 12 -4.48 34.48 -37.98
N ALA A 13 -5.63 34.32 -37.36
CA ALA A 13 -5.83 33.30 -36.31
C ALA A 13 -5.79 31.90 -36.94
N PHE A 14 -4.81 31.13 -36.58
CA PHE A 14 -4.78 29.69 -36.87
C PHE A 14 -5.29 28.95 -35.63
N CYS A 15 -6.58 28.59 -35.71
CA CYS A 15 -7.23 27.81 -34.66
C CYS A 15 -6.77 26.34 -34.76
N TRP A 16 -5.84 25.94 -33.93
CA TRP A 16 -5.51 24.52 -33.74
C TRP A 16 -6.49 23.94 -32.72
N ILE A 17 -7.46 23.20 -33.22
CA ILE A 17 -8.30 22.31 -32.41
C ILE A 17 -7.43 21.08 -32.10
N GLY A 18 -6.72 21.09 -30.98
CA GLY A 18 -6.08 19.91 -30.41
C GLY A 18 -7.16 19.04 -29.75
N CYS A 19 -7.46 17.90 -30.34
CA CYS A 19 -8.16 16.82 -29.63
C CYS A 19 -7.27 16.38 -28.46
N SER A 20 -7.69 16.74 -27.26
CA SER A 20 -7.16 16.16 -26.03
C SER A 20 -7.78 14.78 -25.89
N THR A 21 -7.03 13.74 -26.27
CA THR A 21 -7.29 12.38 -25.80
C THR A 21 -7.11 12.39 -24.30
N GLY A 22 -8.20 12.21 -23.56
CA GLY A 22 -8.16 12.03 -22.11
C GLY A 22 -7.39 10.76 -21.77
N GLU A 23 -6.16 10.92 -21.34
CA GLU A 23 -5.44 9.87 -20.62
C GLU A 23 -6.16 9.69 -19.29
N VAL A 24 -6.74 8.52 -19.11
CA VAL A 24 -7.18 8.03 -17.80
C VAL A 24 -5.93 7.90 -16.96
N PRO A 25 -5.81 8.56 -15.79
CA PRO A 25 -4.65 8.35 -14.95
C PRO A 25 -4.66 6.90 -14.48
N ASP A 26 -3.69 6.12 -14.96
CA ASP A 26 -3.34 4.81 -14.41
C ASP A 26 -2.86 5.03 -12.98
N SER A 27 -3.70 4.65 -12.00
CA SER A 27 -3.48 4.90 -10.58
C SER A 27 -2.53 3.86 -9.95
N GLN A 28 -1.45 3.51 -10.63
CA GLN A 28 -0.39 2.65 -10.12
C GLN A 28 0.98 3.30 -10.37
N SER A 29 1.20 4.50 -9.82
CA SER A 29 2.54 5.07 -9.79
C SER A 29 3.26 4.63 -8.52
N ALA A 30 4.09 3.60 -8.62
CA ALA A 30 5.21 3.43 -7.71
C ALA A 30 6.21 4.55 -8.03
N GLU A 31 6.29 5.58 -7.18
CA GLU A 31 7.35 6.58 -7.30
C GLU A 31 8.61 6.07 -6.59
N ALA A 32 9.65 5.82 -7.34
CA ALA A 32 11.00 5.59 -6.80
C ALA A 32 11.60 6.95 -6.44
N LEU A 33 11.59 7.31 -5.15
CA LEU A 33 12.10 8.60 -4.65
C LEU A 33 13.58 8.53 -4.21
N GLU A 34 14.11 7.35 -3.90
CA GLU A 34 15.52 7.09 -3.57
C GLU A 34 15.96 5.77 -4.21
N GLU A 35 17.27 5.58 -4.46
CA GLU A 35 17.76 4.30 -4.95
C GLU A 35 17.39 3.17 -3.97
N GLY A 36 16.67 2.15 -4.46
CA GLY A 36 16.27 1.00 -3.64
C GLY A 36 15.01 1.20 -2.78
N VAL A 37 14.24 2.28 -2.98
CA VAL A 37 12.98 2.51 -2.26
C VAL A 37 11.82 2.62 -3.24
N THR A 38 10.75 1.86 -3.00
CA THR A 38 9.53 1.90 -3.80
C THR A 38 8.32 2.12 -2.88
N PHE A 39 7.40 2.99 -3.31
CA PHE A 39 6.15 3.26 -2.59
C PHE A 39 4.95 2.64 -3.30
N TYR A 40 3.98 2.17 -2.52
CA TYR A 40 2.70 1.62 -2.97
C TYR A 40 1.58 2.31 -2.18
N GLY A 41 0.53 2.75 -2.87
CA GLY A 41 -0.51 3.59 -2.28
C GLY A 41 -0.02 5.02 -2.06
N GLU A 42 -0.27 5.60 -0.90
CA GLU A 42 0.20 6.93 -0.55
C GLU A 42 1.73 6.95 -0.31
N VAL A 43 2.38 8.03 -0.72
CA VAL A 43 3.79 8.27 -0.37
C VAL A 43 3.88 8.65 1.10
N ILE A 44 4.62 7.86 1.87
CA ILE A 44 4.73 8.00 3.32
C ILE A 44 6.10 8.53 3.73
N GLU A 45 6.19 9.13 4.93
CA GLU A 45 7.48 9.50 5.49
C GLU A 45 8.26 8.26 5.95
N THR A 46 9.57 8.22 5.69
CA THR A 46 10.43 7.05 5.96
C THR A 46 11.28 7.21 7.23
N LYS A 47 10.79 7.94 8.21
CA LYS A 47 11.51 8.17 9.49
C LYS A 47 11.58 6.96 10.41
N GLY A 48 10.97 5.83 9.99
CA GLY A 48 10.82 4.62 10.79
C GLY A 48 9.44 4.53 11.43
N GLY A 49 9.06 3.29 11.77
CA GLY A 49 7.78 2.98 12.40
C GLY A 49 7.94 2.35 13.78
N LEU A 50 6.83 2.02 14.42
CA LEU A 50 6.82 1.20 15.62
C LEU A 50 7.26 -0.22 15.26
N ASN A 51 8.05 -0.86 16.12
CA ASN A 51 8.28 -2.31 16.04
C ASN A 51 7.09 -3.08 16.66
N GLY A 52 7.08 -4.41 16.54
CA GLY A 52 6.00 -5.27 17.02
C GLY A 52 5.58 -5.02 18.47
N PRO A 53 6.47 -5.14 19.46
CA PRO A 53 6.16 -4.86 20.87
C PRO A 53 5.67 -3.45 21.15
N ALA A 54 6.22 -2.43 20.45
CA ALA A 54 5.77 -1.06 20.59
C ALA A 54 4.35 -0.85 20.00
N LEU A 55 4.07 -1.50 18.86
CA LEU A 55 2.74 -1.50 18.24
C LEU A 55 1.70 -2.15 19.16
N ARG A 56 2.02 -3.34 19.70
CA ARG A 56 1.14 -4.04 20.66
C ARG A 56 0.84 -3.18 21.88
N LYS A 57 1.86 -2.51 22.42
CA LYS A 57 1.69 -1.59 23.55
C LYS A 57 0.82 -0.39 23.18
N ALA A 58 1.01 0.20 21.99
CA ALA A 58 0.19 1.31 21.51
C ALA A 58 -1.29 0.91 21.40
N LEU A 59 -1.59 -0.28 20.89
CA LEU A 59 -2.95 -0.81 20.80
C LEU A 59 -3.60 -1.05 22.17
N MET A 60 -2.83 -1.53 23.15
CA MET A 60 -3.34 -1.71 24.51
C MET A 60 -3.73 -0.39 25.19
N ILE A 61 -3.10 0.72 24.80
CA ILE A 61 -3.37 2.06 25.37
C ILE A 61 -4.52 2.76 24.62
N SER A 62 -4.69 2.47 23.32
CA SER A 62 -5.60 3.18 22.40
C SER A 62 -6.94 2.48 22.19
N ASP A 63 -7.40 1.65 23.12
CA ASP A 63 -8.67 0.91 22.98
C ASP A 63 -8.71 -0.02 21.74
N GLY A 64 -7.56 -0.59 21.40
CA GLY A 64 -7.44 -1.63 20.37
C GLY A 64 -7.33 -1.13 18.93
N ARG A 65 -7.27 0.20 18.68
CA ARG A 65 -7.07 0.80 17.37
C ARG A 65 -6.17 2.02 17.43
N THR A 66 -5.28 2.20 16.42
CA THR A 66 -4.41 3.39 16.38
C THR A 66 -3.88 3.66 14.98
N GLN A 67 -3.77 4.94 14.62
CA GLN A 67 -3.11 5.39 13.39
C GLN A 67 -1.60 5.52 13.67
N VAL A 68 -0.79 4.78 12.96
CA VAL A 68 0.66 4.73 13.18
C VAL A 68 1.42 4.39 11.91
N GLN A 69 2.75 4.56 11.96
CA GLN A 69 3.66 3.82 11.08
C GLN A 69 4.20 2.60 11.84
N PHE A 70 4.25 1.47 11.14
CA PHE A 70 4.81 0.20 11.64
C PHE A 70 5.93 -0.24 10.71
N GLU A 71 7.03 -0.76 11.26
CA GLU A 71 8.17 -1.26 10.50
C GLU A 71 8.50 -2.71 10.80
N GLY A 72 8.93 -3.41 9.76
CA GLY A 72 9.35 -4.80 9.87
C GLY A 72 9.94 -5.32 8.56
N GLU A 73 9.98 -6.63 8.45
CA GLU A 73 10.42 -7.37 7.29
C GLU A 73 9.23 -8.12 6.68
N ILE A 74 9.09 -8.12 5.37
CA ILE A 74 8.03 -8.83 4.67
C ILE A 74 8.31 -10.33 4.75
N ALA A 75 7.43 -11.09 5.40
CA ALA A 75 7.51 -12.54 5.50
C ALA A 75 6.81 -13.23 4.32
N ALA A 76 5.69 -12.68 3.87
CA ALA A 76 4.92 -13.21 2.74
C ALA A 76 4.09 -12.10 2.08
N THR A 77 3.79 -12.30 0.79
CA THR A 77 2.82 -11.49 0.05
C THR A 77 1.81 -12.39 -0.64
N CYS A 78 0.60 -11.87 -0.92
CA CYS A 78 -0.39 -12.60 -1.69
C CYS A 78 0.15 -12.95 -3.09
N PRO A 79 0.38 -14.24 -3.42
CA PRO A 79 1.00 -14.63 -4.69
C PRO A 79 0.08 -14.43 -5.89
N LYS A 80 -1.22 -14.23 -5.68
CA LYS A 80 -2.19 -14.02 -6.77
C LYS A 80 -2.26 -12.56 -7.23
N LYS A 81 -2.25 -11.61 -6.30
CA LYS A 81 -2.49 -10.19 -6.60
C LYS A 81 -1.64 -9.22 -5.77
N GLY A 82 -0.93 -9.68 -4.75
CA GLY A 82 -0.28 -8.79 -3.80
C GLY A 82 -1.26 -7.96 -2.96
N CYS A 83 -2.47 -8.49 -2.67
CA CYS A 83 -3.54 -7.75 -1.99
C CYS A 83 -3.48 -7.81 -0.46
N TRP A 84 -2.54 -8.54 0.09
CA TRP A 84 -2.17 -8.60 1.50
C TRP A 84 -0.70 -8.95 1.64
N MET A 85 -0.14 -8.71 2.80
CA MET A 85 1.19 -9.18 3.18
C MET A 85 1.27 -9.44 4.68
N ASP A 86 2.16 -10.36 5.08
CA ASP A 86 2.57 -10.55 6.46
C ASP A 86 3.89 -9.83 6.70
N VAL A 87 3.94 -9.01 7.73
CA VAL A 87 5.13 -8.27 8.14
C VAL A 87 5.55 -8.72 9.52
N VAL A 88 6.78 -9.21 9.64
CA VAL A 88 7.38 -9.63 10.91
C VAL A 88 8.22 -8.51 11.50
N SER A 89 8.02 -8.24 12.77
CA SER A 89 8.87 -7.33 13.56
C SER A 89 9.10 -7.90 14.95
N GLN A 90 10.31 -8.41 15.15
CA GLN A 90 10.70 -9.20 16.33
C GLN A 90 9.86 -10.49 16.43
N GLU A 91 9.12 -10.71 17.52
CA GLU A 91 8.24 -11.88 17.71
C GLU A 91 6.82 -11.71 17.16
N ASP A 92 6.48 -10.53 16.69
CA ASP A 92 5.13 -10.23 16.20
C ASP A 92 5.04 -10.35 14.68
N THR A 93 3.97 -11.01 14.20
CA THR A 93 3.54 -10.99 12.81
C THR A 93 2.28 -10.13 12.69
N VAL A 94 2.32 -9.16 11.79
CA VAL A 94 1.21 -8.25 11.50
C VAL A 94 0.65 -8.56 10.13
N PHE A 95 -0.65 -8.87 10.08
CA PHE A 95 -1.36 -9.09 8.84
C PHE A 95 -1.81 -7.74 8.23
N VAL A 96 -1.23 -7.38 7.10
CA VAL A 96 -1.44 -6.09 6.44
C VAL A 96 -2.34 -6.27 5.23
N ARG A 97 -3.44 -5.52 5.21
CA ARG A 97 -4.33 -5.35 4.06
C ARG A 97 -4.28 -3.90 3.59
N PHE A 98 -4.71 -3.65 2.37
CA PHE A 98 -4.65 -2.32 1.76
C PHE A 98 -6.04 -1.70 1.70
N GLN A 99 -6.11 -0.42 2.08
CA GLN A 99 -7.37 0.31 2.18
C GLN A 99 -8.11 0.30 0.84
N ASP A 100 -9.38 -0.08 0.89
CA ASP A 100 -10.33 -0.08 -0.24
C ASP A 100 -9.85 -0.87 -1.48
N TYR A 101 -8.88 -1.79 -1.32
CA TYR A 101 -8.23 -2.46 -2.45
C TYR A 101 -7.59 -1.47 -3.44
N GLY A 102 -7.17 -0.30 -2.97
CA GLY A 102 -6.70 0.82 -3.79
C GLY A 102 -5.34 0.62 -4.43
N PHE A 103 -4.53 -0.30 -3.90
CA PHE A 103 -3.21 -0.64 -4.43
C PHE A 103 -2.79 -2.06 -4.03
N PHE A 104 -1.69 -2.54 -4.64
CA PHE A 104 -1.14 -3.87 -4.40
C PHE A 104 0.38 -3.80 -4.33
N VAL A 105 0.99 -4.75 -3.58
CA VAL A 105 2.44 -4.93 -3.52
C VAL A 105 2.89 -6.04 -4.49
N PRO A 106 4.19 -6.19 -4.77
CA PRO A 106 4.68 -7.28 -5.61
C PRO A 106 4.25 -8.66 -5.09
N THR A 107 3.89 -9.54 -6.02
CA THR A 107 3.53 -10.93 -5.73
C THR A 107 4.74 -11.84 -5.54
N GLU A 108 5.93 -11.38 -5.92
CA GLU A 108 7.21 -12.12 -5.85
C GLU A 108 8.35 -11.14 -5.57
N GLY A 109 9.38 -11.60 -4.86
CA GLY A 109 10.61 -10.87 -4.62
C GLY A 109 10.51 -9.73 -3.62
N ALA A 110 9.46 -9.69 -2.80
CA ALA A 110 9.29 -8.75 -1.70
C ALA A 110 9.70 -9.36 -0.34
N GLU A 111 9.71 -10.68 -0.23
CA GLU A 111 10.07 -11.39 1.00
C GLU A 111 11.51 -11.06 1.42
N GLY A 112 11.72 -10.89 2.71
CA GLY A 112 12.99 -10.51 3.32
C GLY A 112 13.32 -9.03 3.22
N LYS A 113 12.54 -8.22 2.49
CA LYS A 113 12.78 -6.79 2.37
C LYS A 113 12.21 -6.02 3.56
N ARG A 114 12.92 -4.96 3.94
CA ARG A 114 12.44 -4.02 4.95
C ARG A 114 11.24 -3.25 4.40
N THR A 115 10.22 -3.10 5.23
CA THR A 115 9.04 -2.31 4.89
C THR A 115 8.63 -1.37 6.01
N ILE A 116 8.05 -0.24 5.64
CA ILE A 116 7.29 0.64 6.54
C ILE A 116 5.87 0.72 5.97
N VAL A 117 4.87 0.54 6.82
CA VAL A 117 3.46 0.71 6.49
C VAL A 117 2.87 1.86 7.31
N GLU A 118 2.03 2.67 6.68
CA GLU A 118 1.27 3.73 7.35
C GLU A 118 -0.22 3.45 7.24
N GLY A 119 -0.95 3.66 8.34
CA GLY A 119 -2.39 3.44 8.41
C GLY A 119 -2.86 3.05 9.80
N GLU A 120 -3.97 2.32 9.86
CA GLU A 120 -4.60 1.90 11.11
C GLU A 120 -4.19 0.48 11.50
N ALA A 121 -3.60 0.35 12.70
CA ALA A 121 -3.36 -0.92 13.35
C ALA A 121 -4.53 -1.28 14.28
N PHE A 122 -4.86 -2.57 14.39
CA PHE A 122 -5.92 -3.06 15.27
C PHE A 122 -5.78 -4.57 15.55
N PHE A 123 -6.52 -5.06 16.56
CA PHE A 123 -6.73 -6.49 16.73
C PHE A 123 -7.93 -6.92 15.88
N ASP A 124 -7.73 -7.90 15.02
CA ASP A 124 -8.77 -8.48 14.15
C ASP A 124 -9.02 -9.95 14.53
N THR A 125 -10.25 -10.37 14.45
CA THR A 125 -10.63 -11.79 14.58
C THR A 125 -10.91 -12.33 13.19
N LEU A 126 -9.95 -13.05 12.62
CA LEU A 126 -10.15 -13.72 11.35
C LEU A 126 -11.09 -14.90 11.52
N SER A 127 -12.18 -14.91 10.78
CA SER A 127 -13.09 -16.06 10.73
C SER A 127 -12.37 -17.27 10.10
N VAL A 128 -12.88 -18.49 10.36
CA VAL A 128 -12.39 -19.70 9.70
C VAL A 128 -12.41 -19.56 8.18
N ALA A 129 -13.48 -18.95 7.63
CA ALA A 129 -13.61 -18.75 6.19
C ALA A 129 -12.55 -17.80 5.63
N ASP A 130 -12.25 -16.72 6.32
CA ASP A 130 -11.20 -15.76 5.90
C ASP A 130 -9.81 -16.40 5.98
N GLN A 131 -9.51 -17.13 7.05
CA GLN A 131 -8.26 -17.86 7.20
C GLN A 131 -8.07 -18.88 6.08
N GLN A 132 -9.11 -19.70 5.78
CA GLN A 132 -9.09 -20.66 4.68
C GLN A 132 -8.90 -19.98 3.32
N HIS A 133 -9.55 -18.84 3.10
CA HIS A 133 -9.39 -18.06 1.86
C HIS A 133 -7.94 -17.58 1.68
N TYR A 134 -7.33 -16.99 2.71
CA TYR A 134 -5.93 -16.54 2.62
C TYR A 134 -4.94 -17.68 2.50
N ALA A 135 -5.16 -18.78 3.21
CA ALA A 135 -4.35 -20.00 3.10
C ALA A 135 -4.45 -20.61 1.68
N GLN A 136 -5.66 -20.66 1.11
CA GLN A 136 -5.88 -21.11 -0.27
C GLN A 136 -5.15 -20.20 -1.28
N ASP A 137 -5.17 -18.89 -1.08
CA ASP A 137 -4.44 -17.94 -1.92
C ASP A 137 -2.92 -18.12 -1.81
N ALA A 138 -2.44 -18.51 -0.63
CA ALA A 138 -1.04 -18.88 -0.40
C ALA A 138 -0.65 -20.25 -0.94
N GLY A 139 -1.63 -21.05 -1.43
CA GLY A 139 -1.37 -22.36 -2.03
C GLY A 139 -1.46 -23.55 -1.06
N ALA A 140 -2.10 -23.38 0.09
CA ALA A 140 -2.32 -24.45 1.06
C ALA A 140 -3.11 -25.62 0.45
N SER A 141 -2.77 -26.83 0.88
CA SER A 141 -3.47 -28.07 0.53
C SER A 141 -4.87 -28.16 1.17
N GLU A 142 -5.73 -29.03 0.64
CA GLU A 142 -7.05 -29.26 1.23
C GLU A 142 -6.98 -29.77 2.69
N GLU A 143 -5.94 -30.50 3.05
CA GLU A 143 -5.71 -30.99 4.41
C GLU A 143 -5.37 -29.84 5.37
N GLU A 144 -4.50 -28.90 4.94
CA GLU A 144 -4.17 -27.70 5.70
C GLU A 144 -5.37 -26.77 5.86
N LEU A 145 -6.18 -26.59 4.83
CA LEU A 145 -7.42 -25.83 4.89
C LEU A 145 -8.43 -26.45 5.87
N ALA A 146 -8.58 -27.77 5.83
CA ALA A 146 -9.50 -28.49 6.73
C ALA A 146 -9.05 -28.45 8.21
N ALA A 147 -7.75 -28.27 8.46
CA ALA A 147 -7.22 -28.11 9.82
C ALA A 147 -7.57 -26.76 10.47
N ILE A 148 -7.95 -25.75 9.67
CA ILE A 148 -8.40 -24.44 10.15
C ILE A 148 -9.85 -24.55 10.61
N THR A 149 -10.08 -24.66 11.91
CA THR A 149 -11.40 -24.95 12.51
C THR A 149 -11.90 -23.91 13.50
N GLU A 150 -11.03 -22.99 13.94
CA GLU A 150 -11.35 -21.96 14.92
C GLU A 150 -10.94 -20.58 14.43
N PRO A 151 -11.68 -19.49 14.82
CA PRO A 151 -11.27 -18.13 14.56
C PRO A 151 -9.94 -17.80 15.23
N GLU A 152 -9.12 -16.96 14.62
CA GLU A 152 -7.82 -16.53 15.13
C GLU A 152 -7.81 -15.02 15.41
N LEU A 153 -7.34 -14.61 16.59
CA LEU A 153 -7.08 -13.22 16.89
C LEU A 153 -5.69 -12.84 16.36
N LYS A 154 -5.65 -11.93 15.40
CA LYS A 154 -4.42 -11.43 14.78
C LYS A 154 -4.18 -9.96 15.08
N LEU A 155 -2.91 -9.61 15.12
CA LEU A 155 -2.47 -8.23 14.98
C LEU A 155 -2.58 -7.86 13.49
N ALA A 156 -3.43 -6.90 13.17
CA ALA A 156 -3.79 -6.53 11.81
C ALA A 156 -3.52 -5.05 11.53
N PHE A 157 -3.40 -4.74 10.25
CA PHE A 157 -3.12 -3.39 9.77
C PHE A 157 -3.89 -3.11 8.47
N MET A 158 -4.55 -1.96 8.41
CA MET A 158 -5.13 -1.43 7.17
C MET A 158 -4.25 -0.28 6.68
N ALA A 159 -3.44 -0.58 5.68
CA ALA A 159 -2.46 0.38 5.17
C ALA A 159 -3.06 1.32 4.13
N THR A 160 -2.75 2.61 4.24
CA THR A 160 -2.97 3.64 3.21
C THR A 160 -1.74 3.81 2.32
N GLY A 161 -0.55 3.52 2.86
CA GLY A 161 0.72 3.57 2.15
C GLY A 161 1.71 2.53 2.65
N VAL A 162 2.56 2.07 1.75
CA VAL A 162 3.62 1.09 2.00
C VAL A 162 4.91 1.56 1.33
N MET A 163 6.01 1.53 2.05
CA MET A 163 7.36 1.66 1.53
C MET A 163 8.06 0.30 1.60
N ILE A 164 8.67 -0.12 0.51
CA ILE A 164 9.54 -1.30 0.44
C ILE A 164 10.94 -0.86 0.05
N GLN A 165 11.94 -1.30 0.83
CA GLN A 165 13.36 -1.02 0.59
C GLN A 165 14.07 -2.29 0.11
N ASP A 166 14.78 -2.19 -1.03
CA ASP A 166 15.56 -3.28 -1.64
C ASP A 166 16.80 -3.65 -0.82
#